data_c2af069effe56f742f2301c249801553
#
_entry.id   c2af069effe56f742f2301c249801553
#
_cell.length_a   1.000
_cell.length_b   1.000
_cell.length_c   1.000
_cell.angle_alpha   90.00
_cell.angle_beta   90.00
_cell.angle_gamma   90.00
#
_symmetry.space_group_name_H-M   'P 1'
#
loop_
_entity.id
_entity.type
_entity.pdbx_description
1 polymer ?
#
loop_
_entity_poly.entity_id
_entity_poly.type
_entity_poly.pdbx_seq_one_letter_code
_entity_poly.pdbx_strand_id
1 'polypeptide(L)'
;MKYETRLIWVLGITFGFVFFDRNAVNFLMPFIAKDLAFTNSEVGLIASALSFTWAIAGFFGGAYADRTAHRKKILVAAVIAFSLCSFLSGIAGSFLALFATRLLMGVAEGPILPVSQSLVAFESADGQRGYNMGVMQNFGSNLLGSFAAPLILVAIAKASTWHVAFFIAGIPGLIMAAFIIKFVKEPKVHALGPSSRPAHAGMHWTEMLKFRNMWLCMIMSIAMVAWMVLGWAFLPFYYINVKHYSPGQMSVLMSVLGLSAAFFSFVVPGLSDRLGRRTVVIAFNLIGVVVPGAVLYFDGSAYALAALVFLGWSASGTMPLLMGTIPSETIPARYVATALGMVMGLGEVLGGVGAPALAGWTADRYSLQVPLYMQAGCAVIAAALALFLVETAPARLANRAAPALAQ
;
A
#
# COMPACT_ATOMS: atom_id res chain seq x y z
N MET A 1 0.28 30.42 -4.82
CA MET A 1 -0.29 29.05 -4.88
C MET A 1 -1.55 29.02 -4.05
N LYS A 2 -2.67 28.49 -4.59
CA LYS A 2 -3.94 28.35 -3.86
C LYS A 2 -3.74 27.47 -2.62
N TYR A 3 -4.54 27.67 -1.57
CA TYR A 3 -4.44 26.89 -0.33
C TYR A 3 -4.63 25.40 -0.59
N GLU A 4 -5.62 25.04 -1.39
CA GLU A 4 -5.90 23.67 -1.82
C GLU A 4 -4.65 22.96 -2.39
N THR A 5 -4.01 23.58 -3.38
CA THR A 5 -2.80 23.02 -4.01
C THR A 5 -1.66 22.84 -3.00
N ARG A 6 -1.48 23.83 -2.12
CA ARG A 6 -0.46 23.76 -1.06
C ARG A 6 -0.76 22.63 -0.07
N LEU A 7 -2.02 22.46 0.31
CA LEU A 7 -2.46 21.38 1.20
C LEU A 7 -2.14 20.00 0.61
N ILE A 8 -2.51 19.79 -0.66
CA ILE A 8 -2.27 18.52 -1.38
C ILE A 8 -0.78 18.18 -1.40
N TRP A 9 0.09 19.17 -1.72
CA TRP A 9 1.53 18.94 -1.75
C TRP A 9 2.12 18.67 -0.36
N VAL A 10 1.74 19.43 0.65
CA VAL A 10 2.22 19.21 2.03
C VAL A 10 1.82 17.82 2.51
N LEU A 11 0.55 17.44 2.33
CA LEU A 11 0.06 16.12 2.76
C LEU A 11 0.65 14.99 1.90
N GLY A 12 0.78 15.19 0.59
CA GLY A 12 1.35 14.20 -0.32
C GLY A 12 2.83 13.92 -0.05
N ILE A 13 3.63 14.95 0.20
CA ILE A 13 5.04 14.81 0.59
C ILE A 13 5.13 14.16 1.99
N THR A 14 4.27 14.56 2.93
CA THR A 14 4.20 13.91 4.25
C THR A 14 3.93 12.43 4.11
N PHE A 15 2.94 12.05 3.31
CA PHE A 15 2.60 10.65 3.07
C PHE A 15 3.73 9.90 2.36
N GLY A 16 4.46 10.59 1.48
CA GLY A 16 5.67 10.06 0.87
C GLY A 16 6.76 9.73 1.89
N PHE A 17 7.00 10.57 2.87
CA PHE A 17 7.97 10.30 3.93
C PHE A 17 7.50 9.26 4.95
N VAL A 18 6.18 9.16 5.20
CA VAL A 18 5.61 8.04 5.95
C VAL A 18 5.96 6.72 5.27
N PHE A 19 5.75 6.61 3.96
CA PHE A 19 6.08 5.40 3.21
C PHE A 19 7.59 5.17 3.05
N PHE A 20 8.38 6.23 3.01
CA PHE A 20 9.85 6.16 3.02
C PHE A 20 10.36 5.46 4.28
N ASP A 21 9.85 5.84 5.43
CA ASP A 21 10.21 5.26 6.73
C ASP A 21 9.57 3.87 6.95
N ARG A 22 8.28 3.73 6.62
CA ARG A 22 7.56 2.46 6.68
C ARG A 22 8.30 1.34 5.93
N ASN A 23 8.75 1.63 4.72
CA ASN A 23 9.45 0.67 3.89
C ASN A 23 10.93 0.49 4.25
N ALA A 24 11.49 1.35 5.10
CA ALA A 24 12.90 1.28 5.50
C ALA A 24 13.25 -0.11 6.04
N VAL A 25 12.40 -0.69 6.90
CA VAL A 25 12.64 -2.02 7.46
C VAL A 25 12.80 -3.09 6.39
N ASN A 26 12.00 -3.03 5.31
CA ASN A 26 12.05 -4.03 4.25
C ASN A 26 13.38 -3.96 3.47
N PHE A 27 13.84 -2.75 3.15
CA PHE A 27 15.10 -2.54 2.40
C PHE A 27 16.34 -2.77 3.26
N LEU A 28 16.25 -2.49 4.55
CA LEU A 28 17.32 -2.68 5.51
C LEU A 28 17.34 -4.10 6.10
N MET A 29 16.27 -4.90 5.90
CA MET A 29 16.13 -6.23 6.49
C MET A 29 17.34 -7.16 6.23
N PRO A 30 17.98 -7.20 5.04
CA PRO A 30 19.16 -8.02 4.84
C PRO A 30 20.35 -7.64 5.76
N PHE A 31 20.47 -6.36 6.12
CA PHE A 31 21.51 -5.89 7.05
C PHE A 31 21.12 -6.20 8.50
N ILE A 32 19.86 -5.95 8.87
CA ILE A 32 19.31 -6.17 10.22
C ILE A 32 19.34 -7.66 10.56
N ALA A 33 18.83 -8.52 9.68
CA ALA A 33 18.75 -9.95 9.90
C ALA A 33 20.13 -10.60 10.01
N LYS A 34 21.14 -10.07 9.31
CA LYS A 34 22.52 -10.50 9.44
C LYS A 34 23.13 -10.09 10.77
N ASP A 35 22.86 -8.87 11.24
CA ASP A 35 23.43 -8.29 12.46
C ASP A 35 22.78 -8.89 13.72
N LEU A 36 21.45 -9.04 13.72
CA LEU A 36 20.67 -9.54 14.86
C LEU A 36 20.34 -11.03 14.76
N ALA A 37 20.86 -11.74 13.76
CA ALA A 37 20.67 -13.18 13.51
C ALA A 37 19.17 -13.60 13.44
N PHE A 38 18.33 -12.82 12.72
CA PHE A 38 16.90 -13.12 12.61
C PHE A 38 16.63 -14.35 11.76
N THR A 39 15.64 -15.13 12.19
CA THR A 39 15.00 -16.19 11.41
C THR A 39 14.07 -15.60 10.34
N ASN A 40 13.70 -16.38 9.32
CA ASN A 40 12.73 -15.93 8.31
C ASN A 40 11.33 -15.71 8.93
N SER A 41 10.98 -16.47 9.97
CA SER A 41 9.73 -16.26 10.74
C SER A 41 9.72 -14.89 11.40
N GLU A 42 10.82 -14.46 12.01
CA GLU A 42 10.96 -13.15 12.62
C GLU A 42 10.87 -12.04 11.57
N VAL A 43 11.48 -12.21 10.40
CA VAL A 43 11.33 -11.28 9.25
C VAL A 43 9.88 -11.14 8.84
N GLY A 44 9.18 -12.25 8.68
CA GLY A 44 7.74 -12.26 8.35
C GLY A 44 6.86 -11.59 9.41
N LEU A 45 7.14 -11.85 10.69
CA LEU A 45 6.41 -11.23 11.80
C LEU A 45 6.65 -9.73 11.89
N ILE A 46 7.86 -9.24 11.66
CA ILE A 46 8.18 -7.80 11.61
C ILE A 46 7.41 -7.11 10.49
N ALA A 47 7.33 -7.73 9.30
CA ALA A 47 6.56 -7.21 8.18
C ALA A 47 5.05 -7.16 8.49
N SER A 48 4.53 -8.13 9.25
CA SER A 48 3.13 -8.21 9.65
C SER A 48 2.74 -7.21 10.75
N ALA A 49 3.67 -6.93 11.67
CA ALA A 49 3.40 -6.16 12.90
C ALA A 49 2.84 -4.76 12.62
N LEU A 50 3.47 -4.05 11.71
CA LEU A 50 3.04 -2.69 11.35
C LEU A 50 1.66 -2.70 10.70
N SER A 51 1.41 -3.59 9.73
CA SER A 51 0.13 -3.69 9.02
C SER A 51 -1.02 -4.01 9.97
N PHE A 52 -0.79 -4.86 10.97
CA PHE A 52 -1.79 -5.21 11.99
C PHE A 52 -2.25 -3.98 12.79
N THR A 53 -1.32 -3.26 13.39
CA THR A 53 -1.66 -2.08 14.21
C THR A 53 -2.10 -0.89 13.38
N TRP A 54 -1.58 -0.74 12.15
CA TRP A 54 -1.99 0.30 11.21
C TRP A 54 -3.47 0.19 10.84
N ALA A 55 -3.94 -1.03 10.54
CA ALA A 55 -5.35 -1.26 10.20
C ALA A 55 -6.29 -0.88 11.37
N ILE A 56 -5.93 -1.28 12.59
CA ILE A 56 -6.70 -0.98 13.80
C ILE A 56 -6.68 0.53 14.10
N ALA A 57 -5.49 1.13 14.11
CA ALA A 57 -5.31 2.54 14.45
C ALA A 57 -5.89 3.47 13.38
N GLY A 58 -5.89 3.07 12.11
CA GLY A 58 -6.53 3.82 11.04
C GLY A 58 -8.04 3.96 11.25
N PHE A 59 -8.70 2.87 11.63
CA PHE A 59 -10.13 2.86 11.93
C PHE A 59 -10.48 3.75 13.14
N PHE A 60 -9.83 3.51 14.27
CA PHE A 60 -10.12 4.26 15.49
C PHE A 60 -9.64 5.72 15.42
N GLY A 61 -8.50 5.97 14.79
CA GLY A 61 -7.93 7.31 14.61
C GLY A 61 -8.77 8.19 13.70
N GLY A 62 -9.29 7.63 12.59
CA GLY A 62 -10.26 8.31 11.72
C GLY A 62 -11.54 8.66 12.46
N ALA A 63 -12.14 7.70 13.17
CA ALA A 63 -13.35 7.91 13.95
C ALA A 63 -13.15 8.95 15.09
N TYR A 64 -11.99 8.95 15.73
CA TYR A 64 -11.64 9.94 16.74
C TYR A 64 -11.48 11.35 16.15
N ALA A 65 -10.84 11.45 14.99
CA ALA A 65 -10.68 12.72 14.27
C ALA A 65 -12.02 13.34 13.86
N ASP A 66 -12.98 12.49 13.46
CA ASP A 66 -14.33 12.95 13.09
C ASP A 66 -15.13 13.44 14.30
N ARG A 67 -14.96 12.81 15.46
CA ARG A 67 -15.65 13.21 16.70
C ARG A 67 -15.09 14.49 17.31
N THR A 68 -13.76 14.67 17.27
CA THR A 68 -13.09 15.77 17.98
C THR A 68 -12.92 17.02 17.14
N ALA A 69 -13.05 16.91 15.81
CA ALA A 69 -12.78 17.98 14.85
C ALA A 69 -11.36 18.60 14.97
N HIS A 70 -10.40 17.88 15.58
CA HIS A 70 -9.01 18.33 15.78
C HIS A 70 -8.05 17.62 14.81
N ARG A 71 -8.42 17.60 13.52
CA ARG A 71 -7.72 16.85 12.45
C ARG A 71 -6.25 17.23 12.34
N LYS A 72 -5.94 18.54 12.33
CA LYS A 72 -4.56 19.02 12.26
C LYS A 72 -3.72 18.55 13.46
N LYS A 73 -4.26 18.65 14.69
CA LYS A 73 -3.53 18.25 15.91
C LYS A 73 -3.23 16.75 15.89
N ILE A 74 -4.21 15.94 15.50
CA ILE A 74 -4.06 14.48 15.39
C ILE A 74 -3.00 14.15 14.34
N LEU A 75 -3.04 14.79 13.18
CA LEU A 75 -2.07 14.58 12.13
C LEU A 75 -0.64 14.95 12.57
N VAL A 76 -0.45 16.10 13.22
CA VAL A 76 0.85 16.52 13.76
C VAL A 76 1.37 15.52 14.79
N ALA A 77 0.52 15.11 15.75
CA ALA A 77 0.90 14.13 16.77
C ALA A 77 1.29 12.77 16.13
N ALA A 78 0.53 12.30 15.16
CA ALA A 78 0.79 11.07 14.43
C ALA A 78 2.13 11.14 13.66
N VAL A 79 2.39 12.27 12.96
CA VAL A 79 3.63 12.48 12.20
C VAL A 79 4.86 12.56 13.12
N ILE A 80 4.76 13.22 14.26
CA ILE A 80 5.84 13.23 15.25
C ILE A 80 6.05 11.82 15.83
N ALA A 81 4.96 11.13 16.18
CA ALA A 81 5.03 9.81 16.79
C ALA A 81 5.70 8.78 15.86
N PHE A 82 5.37 8.75 14.56
CA PHE A 82 6.03 7.81 13.67
C PHE A 82 7.53 8.13 13.50
N SER A 83 7.90 9.42 13.43
CA SER A 83 9.30 9.81 13.37
C SER A 83 10.09 9.37 14.62
N LEU A 84 9.47 9.48 15.80
CA LEU A 84 10.07 8.95 17.03
C LEU A 84 10.20 7.42 16.99
N CYS A 85 9.20 6.71 16.44
CA CYS A 85 9.27 5.26 16.24
C CYS A 85 10.41 4.87 15.28
N SER A 86 10.74 5.70 14.28
CA SER A 86 11.90 5.49 13.42
C SER A 86 13.20 5.56 14.22
N PHE A 87 13.37 6.59 15.06
CA PHE A 87 14.55 6.67 15.94
C PHE A 87 14.63 5.50 16.90
N LEU A 88 13.51 5.08 17.49
CA LEU A 88 13.46 3.88 18.34
C LEU A 88 13.84 2.61 17.56
N SER A 89 13.46 2.51 16.29
CA SER A 89 13.88 1.39 15.43
C SER A 89 15.40 1.42 15.17
N GLY A 90 15.97 2.63 15.05
CA GLY A 90 17.42 2.80 14.90
C GLY A 90 18.24 2.43 16.13
N ILE A 91 17.65 2.30 17.31
CA ILE A 91 18.34 1.82 18.52
C ILE A 91 17.94 0.39 18.92
N ALA A 92 17.12 -0.30 18.11
CA ALA A 92 16.66 -1.63 18.42
C ALA A 92 17.82 -2.65 18.30
N GLY A 93 18.16 -3.32 19.40
CA GLY A 93 19.21 -4.34 19.46
C GLY A 93 18.68 -5.78 19.56
N SER A 94 17.39 -6.00 19.32
CA SER A 94 16.78 -7.34 19.38
C SER A 94 15.52 -7.42 18.52
N PHE A 95 15.12 -8.67 18.20
CA PHE A 95 13.83 -8.93 17.53
C PHE A 95 12.66 -8.26 18.26
N LEU A 96 12.54 -8.50 19.57
CA LEU A 96 11.41 -7.98 20.35
C LEU A 96 11.36 -6.44 20.35
N ALA A 97 12.53 -5.79 20.45
CA ALA A 97 12.61 -4.34 20.40
C ALA A 97 12.15 -3.81 19.03
N LEU A 98 12.66 -4.38 17.93
CA LEU A 98 12.27 -3.96 16.59
C LEU A 98 10.80 -4.28 16.30
N PHE A 99 10.29 -5.44 16.71
CA PHE A 99 8.89 -5.83 16.57
C PHE A 99 7.97 -4.85 17.32
N ALA A 100 8.31 -4.50 18.55
CA ALA A 100 7.55 -3.52 19.35
C ALA A 100 7.54 -2.12 18.67
N THR A 101 8.67 -1.68 18.12
CA THR A 101 8.72 -0.40 17.38
C THR A 101 7.87 -0.44 16.13
N ARG A 102 7.74 -1.57 15.42
CA ARG A 102 6.84 -1.72 14.26
C ARG A 102 5.37 -1.68 14.67
N LEU A 103 5.00 -2.29 15.79
CA LEU A 103 3.65 -2.18 16.34
C LEU A 103 3.30 -0.72 16.70
N LEU A 104 4.20 -0.03 17.40
CA LEU A 104 4.02 1.38 17.76
C LEU A 104 3.96 2.28 16.53
N MET A 105 4.80 2.04 15.53
CA MET A 105 4.79 2.78 14.27
C MET A 105 3.46 2.63 13.53
N GLY A 106 2.90 1.41 13.47
CA GLY A 106 1.59 1.20 12.86
C GLY A 106 0.47 1.95 13.58
N VAL A 107 0.52 2.04 14.93
CA VAL A 107 -0.41 2.87 15.70
C VAL A 107 -0.25 4.36 15.36
N ALA A 108 0.98 4.83 15.22
CA ALA A 108 1.26 6.24 14.89
C ALA A 108 0.84 6.59 13.45
N GLU A 109 1.12 5.72 12.49
CA GLU A 109 0.82 5.96 11.07
C GLU A 109 -0.67 5.80 10.73
N GLY A 110 -1.39 4.91 11.43
CA GLY A 110 -2.78 4.58 11.11
C GLY A 110 -3.70 5.77 10.87
N PRO A 111 -3.71 6.79 11.74
CA PRO A 111 -4.56 7.97 11.58
C PRO A 111 -4.17 8.89 10.42
N ILE A 112 -2.92 8.82 9.90
CA ILE A 112 -2.39 9.81 8.96
C ILE A 112 -3.20 9.82 7.65
N LEU A 113 -3.47 8.66 7.06
CA LEU A 113 -4.19 8.58 5.80
C LEU A 113 -5.64 9.07 5.91
N PRO A 114 -6.50 8.53 6.80
CA PRO A 114 -7.90 8.96 6.88
C PRO A 114 -8.04 10.43 7.27
N VAL A 115 -7.17 10.95 8.14
CA VAL A 115 -7.17 12.36 8.52
C VAL A 115 -6.75 13.25 7.35
N SER A 116 -5.70 12.87 6.61
CA SER A 116 -5.24 13.61 5.42
C SER A 116 -6.30 13.62 4.32
N GLN A 117 -6.93 12.48 4.05
CA GLN A 117 -8.03 12.39 3.08
C GLN A 117 -9.22 13.27 3.48
N SER A 118 -9.56 13.29 4.76
CA SER A 118 -10.60 14.16 5.30
C SER A 118 -10.27 15.65 5.07
N LEU A 119 -9.04 16.09 5.36
CA LEU A 119 -8.59 17.47 5.13
C LEU A 119 -8.65 17.85 3.64
N VAL A 120 -8.22 16.95 2.75
CA VAL A 120 -8.32 17.17 1.29
C VAL A 120 -9.78 17.23 0.83
N ALA A 121 -10.65 16.38 1.38
CA ALA A 121 -12.06 16.35 1.03
C ALA A 121 -12.79 17.66 1.37
N PHE A 122 -12.43 18.30 2.49
CA PHE A 122 -13.02 19.58 2.90
C PHE A 122 -12.61 20.77 2.02
N GLU A 123 -11.38 20.74 1.49
CA GLU A 123 -10.80 21.87 0.76
C GLU A 123 -10.84 21.72 -0.76
N SER A 124 -11.16 20.52 -1.25
CA SER A 124 -11.22 20.24 -2.68
C SER A 124 -12.55 20.66 -3.28
N ALA A 125 -12.48 21.31 -4.45
CA ALA A 125 -13.63 21.63 -5.26
C ALA A 125 -14.40 20.37 -5.70
N ASP A 126 -15.72 20.50 -5.87
CA ASP A 126 -16.54 19.41 -6.36
C ASP A 126 -16.05 18.95 -7.75
N GLY A 127 -15.90 17.65 -7.92
CA GLY A 127 -15.35 17.03 -9.14
C GLY A 127 -13.84 16.85 -9.16
N GLN A 128 -13.05 17.47 -8.27
CA GLN A 128 -11.61 17.30 -8.18
C GLN A 128 -11.16 16.48 -6.97
N ARG A 129 -12.05 16.16 -6.03
CA ARG A 129 -11.73 15.44 -4.79
C ARG A 129 -11.00 14.12 -5.02
N GLY A 130 -11.50 13.30 -5.94
CA GLY A 130 -10.89 12.00 -6.26
C GLY A 130 -9.47 12.15 -6.82
N TYR A 131 -9.28 13.09 -7.76
CA TYR A 131 -7.95 13.39 -8.31
C TYR A 131 -6.99 13.89 -7.23
N ASN A 132 -7.42 14.84 -6.41
CA ASN A 132 -6.60 15.41 -5.34
C ASN A 132 -6.22 14.37 -4.27
N MET A 133 -7.14 13.48 -3.89
CA MET A 133 -6.86 12.35 -3.01
C MET A 133 -5.87 11.37 -3.65
N GLY A 134 -6.05 11.06 -4.93
CA GLY A 134 -5.13 10.19 -5.68
C GLY A 134 -3.72 10.76 -5.75
N VAL A 135 -3.57 12.05 -6.04
CA VAL A 135 -2.26 12.73 -6.06
C VAL A 135 -1.64 12.72 -4.67
N MET A 136 -2.40 13.09 -3.63
CA MET A 136 -1.92 13.13 -2.25
C MET A 136 -1.43 11.76 -1.78
N GLN A 137 -2.17 10.70 -2.10
CA GLN A 137 -1.87 9.35 -1.62
C GLN A 137 -0.76 8.67 -2.43
N ASN A 138 -0.78 8.77 -3.77
CA ASN A 138 0.06 7.92 -4.63
C ASN A 138 1.35 8.58 -5.08
N PHE A 139 1.35 9.91 -5.30
CA PHE A 139 2.54 10.58 -5.82
C PHE A 139 3.73 10.49 -4.87
N GLY A 140 3.55 10.93 -3.62
CA GLY A 140 4.62 10.92 -2.62
C GLY A 140 5.02 9.50 -2.21
N SER A 141 4.04 8.63 -1.93
CA SER A 141 4.30 7.27 -1.48
C SER A 141 5.08 6.43 -2.50
N ASN A 142 4.76 6.55 -3.78
CA ASN A 142 5.48 5.83 -4.82
C ASN A 142 6.85 6.45 -5.11
N LEU A 143 6.93 7.78 -5.24
CA LEU A 143 8.18 8.45 -5.59
C LEU A 143 9.21 8.42 -4.45
N LEU A 144 8.80 8.78 -3.24
CA LEU A 144 9.69 8.82 -2.09
C LEU A 144 9.79 7.45 -1.41
N GLY A 145 8.64 6.84 -1.11
CA GLY A 145 8.58 5.63 -0.30
C GLY A 145 8.96 4.34 -1.04
N SER A 146 8.73 4.26 -2.33
CA SER A 146 8.99 3.02 -3.08
C SER A 146 10.16 3.13 -4.06
N PHE A 147 10.35 4.30 -4.70
CA PHE A 147 11.45 4.48 -5.64
C PHE A 147 12.72 5.04 -4.98
N ALA A 148 12.63 6.15 -4.23
CA ALA A 148 13.81 6.81 -3.66
C ALA A 148 14.32 6.10 -2.40
N ALA A 149 13.44 5.55 -1.57
CA ALA A 149 13.81 4.96 -0.28
C ALA A 149 14.85 3.84 -0.39
N PRO A 150 14.72 2.82 -1.25
CA PRO A 150 15.72 1.76 -1.32
C PRO A 150 17.09 2.28 -1.76
N LEU A 151 17.16 3.25 -2.69
CA LEU A 151 18.42 3.83 -3.14
C LEU A 151 19.12 4.60 -2.02
N ILE A 152 18.38 5.44 -1.31
CA ILE A 152 18.94 6.31 -0.27
C ILE A 152 19.30 5.49 0.98
N LEU A 153 18.36 4.68 1.49
CA LEU A 153 18.54 3.97 2.76
C LEU A 153 19.60 2.89 2.66
N VAL A 154 19.65 2.14 1.56
CA VAL A 154 20.69 1.13 1.35
C VAL A 154 22.06 1.79 1.15
N ALA A 155 22.15 2.94 0.46
CA ALA A 155 23.40 3.68 0.35
C ALA A 155 23.93 4.14 1.72
N ILE A 156 23.04 4.65 2.59
CA ILE A 156 23.40 5.06 3.95
C ILE A 156 23.84 3.83 4.77
N ALA A 157 23.09 2.73 4.73
CA ALA A 157 23.43 1.52 5.47
C ALA A 157 24.77 0.91 5.04
N LYS A 158 25.13 1.03 3.74
CA LYS A 158 26.45 0.62 3.24
C LYS A 158 27.58 1.55 3.68
N ALA A 159 27.32 2.86 3.72
CA ALA A 159 28.33 3.84 4.10
C ALA A 159 28.56 3.91 5.62
N SER A 160 27.56 3.51 6.40
CA SER A 160 27.63 3.52 7.87
C SER A 160 26.99 2.26 8.47
N THR A 161 25.76 2.36 8.96
CA THR A 161 25.00 1.23 9.53
C THR A 161 23.50 1.38 9.23
N TRP A 162 22.74 0.28 9.36
CA TRP A 162 21.28 0.32 9.25
C TRP A 162 20.62 1.17 10.36
N HIS A 163 21.26 1.29 11.54
CA HIS A 163 20.84 2.18 12.62
C HIS A 163 20.79 3.63 12.17
N VAL A 164 21.86 4.11 11.53
CA VAL A 164 21.93 5.49 10.98
C VAL A 164 20.90 5.71 9.89
N ALA A 165 20.62 4.70 9.07
CA ALA A 165 19.59 4.79 8.04
C ALA A 165 18.20 5.07 8.65
N PHE A 166 17.83 4.44 9.76
CA PHE A 166 16.59 4.75 10.48
C PHE A 166 16.57 6.13 11.10
N PHE A 167 17.69 6.58 11.69
CA PHE A 167 17.76 7.96 12.22
C PHE A 167 17.54 8.99 11.11
N ILE A 168 18.14 8.79 9.94
CA ILE A 168 17.96 9.69 8.79
C ILE A 168 16.52 9.57 8.25
N ALA A 169 15.92 8.39 8.23
CA ALA A 169 14.54 8.20 7.77
C ALA A 169 13.51 8.93 8.63
N GLY A 170 13.75 9.06 9.94
CA GLY A 170 12.85 9.77 10.86
C GLY A 170 12.90 11.31 10.76
N ILE A 171 14.02 11.89 10.31
CA ILE A 171 14.18 13.35 10.25
C ILE A 171 13.14 14.05 9.36
N PRO A 172 12.88 13.58 8.11
CA PRO A 172 11.90 14.23 7.24
C PRO A 172 10.50 14.34 7.83
N GLY A 173 10.08 13.35 8.63
CA GLY A 173 8.79 13.39 9.30
C GLY A 173 8.68 14.55 10.30
N LEU A 174 9.72 14.82 11.09
CA LEU A 174 9.75 15.99 11.99
C LEU A 174 9.69 17.30 11.23
N ILE A 175 10.40 17.39 10.09
CA ILE A 175 10.35 18.57 9.21
C ILE A 175 8.92 18.75 8.68
N MET A 176 8.28 17.67 8.23
CA MET A 176 6.90 17.72 7.73
C MET A 176 5.89 18.06 8.83
N ALA A 177 6.11 17.64 10.08
CA ALA A 177 5.30 18.09 11.21
C ALA A 177 5.32 19.62 11.37
N ALA A 178 6.51 20.23 11.26
CA ALA A 178 6.65 21.69 11.28
C ALA A 178 5.93 22.35 10.07
N PHE A 179 6.03 21.76 8.88
CA PHE A 179 5.28 22.23 7.70
C PHE A 179 3.76 22.12 7.89
N ILE A 180 3.27 21.02 8.48
CA ILE A 180 1.84 20.86 8.79
C ILE A 180 1.39 21.92 9.80
N ILE A 181 2.16 22.16 10.86
CA ILE A 181 1.87 23.22 11.84
C ILE A 181 1.75 24.58 11.17
N LYS A 182 2.67 24.90 10.26
CA LYS A 182 2.74 26.22 9.60
C LYS A 182 1.69 26.39 8.50
N PHE A 183 1.46 25.38 7.67
CA PHE A 183 0.75 25.53 6.41
C PHE A 183 -0.64 24.88 6.36
N VAL A 184 -0.93 23.90 7.21
CA VAL A 184 -2.25 23.27 7.26
C VAL A 184 -3.15 24.01 8.25
N LYS A 185 -4.35 24.33 7.82
CA LYS A 185 -5.37 24.96 8.67
C LYS A 185 -6.33 23.89 9.19
N GLU A 186 -6.84 24.09 10.42
CA GLU A 186 -7.95 23.29 10.90
C GLU A 186 -9.23 23.70 10.13
N PRO A 187 -9.96 22.76 9.53
CA PRO A 187 -11.20 23.08 8.84
C PRO A 187 -12.21 23.72 9.81
N LYS A 188 -12.85 24.81 9.39
CA LYS A 188 -13.95 25.38 10.14
C LYS A 188 -15.13 24.41 10.09
N VAL A 189 -15.56 23.91 11.22
CA VAL A 189 -16.56 22.83 11.42
C VAL A 189 -17.98 23.17 10.89
N HIS A 190 -18.14 24.18 10.05
CA HIS A 190 -19.46 24.64 9.61
C HIS A 190 -20.05 23.92 8.38
N ALA A 191 -19.38 22.89 7.84
CA ALA A 191 -19.72 22.48 6.49
C ALA A 191 -20.33 21.07 6.30
N LEU A 192 -20.34 20.23 7.29
CA LEU A 192 -21.08 18.97 7.15
C LEU A 192 -22.29 18.99 8.09
N GLY A 193 -23.44 19.43 7.53
CA GLY A 193 -24.74 19.28 8.18
C GLY A 193 -25.04 17.81 8.51
N PRO A 194 -26.10 17.52 9.29
CA PRO A 194 -26.48 16.16 9.68
C PRO A 194 -26.67 15.18 8.52
N SER A 195 -26.76 15.66 7.29
CA SER A 195 -26.90 14.85 6.07
C SER A 195 -25.63 14.12 5.62
N SER A 196 -24.46 14.42 6.17
CA SER A 196 -23.21 13.70 5.88
C SER A 196 -22.83 12.64 6.91
N ARG A 197 -23.62 12.47 7.96
CA ARG A 197 -23.58 11.23 8.74
C ARG A 197 -24.07 10.12 7.83
N PRO A 198 -23.33 9.01 7.67
CA PRO A 198 -23.91 7.84 7.06
C PRO A 198 -25.18 7.54 7.84
N ALA A 199 -26.34 7.71 7.19
CA ALA A 199 -27.60 7.28 7.78
C ALA A 199 -27.43 5.79 8.12
N HIS A 200 -27.44 5.47 9.41
CA HIS A 200 -27.43 4.09 9.91
C HIS A 200 -28.77 3.37 9.64
N ALA A 201 -29.31 3.53 8.42
CA ALA A 201 -30.26 2.59 7.87
C ALA A 201 -29.45 1.67 6.95
N GLY A 202 -28.60 0.84 7.58
CA GLY A 202 -27.57 0.09 6.89
C GLY A 202 -28.16 -1.06 6.09
N MET A 203 -27.75 -1.15 4.85
CA MET A 203 -27.63 -2.46 4.21
C MET A 203 -26.75 -3.30 5.16
N HIS A 204 -27.27 -4.41 5.64
CA HIS A 204 -26.50 -5.31 6.49
C HIS A 204 -25.26 -5.74 5.69
N TRP A 205 -24.09 -5.79 6.31
CA TRP A 205 -22.85 -6.21 5.63
C TRP A 205 -23.02 -7.53 4.85
N THR A 206 -23.89 -8.42 5.34
CA THR A 206 -24.27 -9.68 4.67
C THR A 206 -25.02 -9.48 3.35
N GLU A 207 -25.72 -8.35 3.18
CA GLU A 207 -26.40 -8.05 1.93
C GLU A 207 -25.45 -7.63 0.82
N MET A 208 -24.30 -7.04 1.19
CA MET A 208 -23.24 -6.71 0.24
C MET A 208 -22.62 -7.96 -0.37
N LEU A 209 -22.62 -9.09 0.35
CA LEU A 209 -22.15 -10.39 -0.15
C LEU A 209 -23.06 -11.00 -1.22
N LYS A 210 -24.29 -10.51 -1.38
CA LYS A 210 -25.19 -10.92 -2.48
C LYS A 210 -24.65 -10.43 -3.84
N PHE A 211 -23.85 -9.37 -3.85
CA PHE A 211 -23.23 -8.86 -5.07
C PHE A 211 -21.98 -9.65 -5.40
N ARG A 212 -22.00 -10.36 -6.52
CA ARG A 212 -20.91 -11.25 -6.96
C ARG A 212 -19.54 -10.57 -6.97
N ASN A 213 -19.44 -9.36 -7.51
CA ASN A 213 -18.18 -8.65 -7.57
C ASN A 213 -17.64 -8.27 -6.19
N MET A 214 -18.50 -8.11 -5.16
CA MET A 214 -18.05 -7.74 -3.82
C MET A 214 -17.18 -8.82 -3.17
N TRP A 215 -17.70 -10.06 -3.06
CA TRP A 215 -16.92 -11.12 -2.43
C TRP A 215 -15.71 -11.52 -3.30
N LEU A 216 -15.83 -11.43 -4.64
CA LEU A 216 -14.69 -11.63 -5.53
C LEU A 216 -13.59 -10.58 -5.27
N CYS A 217 -13.94 -9.30 -5.18
CA CYS A 217 -12.99 -8.23 -4.86
C CYS A 217 -12.37 -8.41 -3.46
N MET A 218 -13.14 -8.88 -2.46
CA MET A 218 -12.59 -9.18 -1.13
C MET A 218 -11.51 -10.27 -1.20
N ILE A 219 -11.77 -11.40 -1.84
CA ILE A 219 -10.80 -12.49 -1.94
C ILE A 219 -9.60 -12.09 -2.81
N MET A 220 -9.85 -11.42 -3.94
CA MET A 220 -8.76 -10.92 -4.80
C MET A 220 -7.92 -9.86 -4.10
N SER A 221 -8.51 -9.00 -3.27
CA SER A 221 -7.74 -8.02 -2.50
C SER A 221 -6.82 -8.69 -1.47
N ILE A 222 -7.30 -9.74 -0.79
CA ILE A 222 -6.45 -10.55 0.10
C ILE A 222 -5.25 -11.12 -0.67
N ALA A 223 -5.50 -11.74 -1.82
CA ALA A 223 -4.45 -12.32 -2.64
C ALA A 223 -3.46 -11.27 -3.16
N MET A 224 -3.94 -10.12 -3.63
CA MET A 224 -3.08 -9.10 -4.21
C MET A 224 -2.32 -8.28 -3.17
N VAL A 225 -2.91 -8.04 -1.99
CA VAL A 225 -2.16 -7.45 -0.85
C VAL A 225 -1.08 -8.41 -0.38
N ALA A 226 -1.40 -9.72 -0.25
CA ALA A 226 -0.40 -10.73 0.06
C ALA A 226 0.72 -10.75 -0.98
N TRP A 227 0.39 -10.76 -2.28
CA TRP A 227 1.36 -10.69 -3.39
C TRP A 227 2.30 -9.50 -3.25
N MET A 228 1.75 -8.34 -2.97
CA MET A 228 2.51 -7.09 -2.83
C MET A 228 3.41 -7.12 -1.59
N VAL A 229 2.87 -7.49 -0.42
CA VAL A 229 3.62 -7.46 0.84
C VAL A 229 4.71 -8.54 0.87
N LEU A 230 4.44 -9.73 0.31
CA LEU A 230 5.46 -10.77 0.14
C LEU A 230 6.64 -10.27 -0.72
N GLY A 231 6.35 -9.55 -1.81
CA GLY A 231 7.38 -8.94 -2.64
C GLY A 231 8.21 -7.90 -1.87
N TRP A 232 7.58 -6.98 -1.15
CA TRP A 232 8.31 -5.97 -0.37
C TRP A 232 9.14 -6.58 0.77
N ALA A 233 8.65 -7.63 1.43
CA ALA A 233 9.32 -8.22 2.59
C ALA A 233 10.43 -9.19 2.19
N PHE A 234 10.21 -10.06 1.21
CA PHE A 234 11.11 -11.19 0.94
C PHE A 234 12.02 -11.01 -0.26
N LEU A 235 11.68 -10.16 -1.27
CA LEU A 235 12.57 -9.93 -2.41
C LEU A 235 13.93 -9.34 -2.02
N PRO A 236 14.03 -8.31 -1.15
CA PRO A 236 15.34 -7.80 -0.73
C PRO A 236 16.20 -8.89 -0.08
N PHE A 237 15.56 -9.71 0.74
CA PHE A 237 16.22 -10.80 1.47
C PHE A 237 16.67 -11.90 0.51
N TYR A 238 15.84 -12.27 -0.45
CA TYR A 238 16.14 -13.26 -1.48
C TYR A 238 17.29 -12.81 -2.40
N TYR A 239 17.27 -11.55 -2.84
CA TYR A 239 18.34 -11.00 -3.68
C TYR A 239 19.71 -11.06 -3.02
N ILE A 240 19.81 -10.77 -1.73
CA ILE A 240 21.08 -10.78 -1.00
C ILE A 240 21.52 -12.22 -0.66
N ASN A 241 20.62 -13.01 -0.08
CA ASN A 241 21.01 -14.30 0.53
C ASN A 241 21.01 -15.47 -0.48
N VAL A 242 20.20 -15.42 -1.55
CA VAL A 242 20.09 -16.53 -2.52
C VAL A 242 20.71 -16.16 -3.87
N LYS A 243 20.41 -14.99 -4.42
CA LYS A 243 21.00 -14.52 -5.69
C LYS A 243 22.39 -13.91 -5.51
N HIS A 244 22.83 -13.68 -4.27
CA HIS A 244 24.13 -13.09 -3.92
C HIS A 244 24.38 -11.74 -4.62
N TYR A 245 23.32 -10.96 -4.89
CA TYR A 245 23.45 -9.64 -5.45
C TYR A 245 24.03 -8.66 -4.42
N SER A 246 24.79 -7.70 -4.92
CA SER A 246 25.27 -6.62 -4.06
C SER A 246 24.09 -5.79 -3.52
N PRO A 247 24.22 -5.15 -2.34
CA PRO A 247 23.18 -4.26 -1.82
C PRO A 247 22.78 -3.14 -2.80
N GLY A 248 23.72 -2.68 -3.64
CA GLY A 248 23.43 -1.70 -4.70
C GLY A 248 22.51 -2.28 -5.80
N GLN A 249 22.77 -3.48 -6.28
CA GLN A 249 21.89 -4.15 -7.24
C GLN A 249 20.51 -4.42 -6.65
N MET A 250 20.43 -4.89 -5.41
CA MET A 250 19.18 -5.07 -4.69
C MET A 250 18.39 -3.76 -4.59
N SER A 251 19.02 -2.66 -4.20
CA SER A 251 18.34 -1.36 -4.08
C SER A 251 17.79 -0.86 -5.42
N VAL A 252 18.53 -1.06 -6.52
CA VAL A 252 18.04 -0.73 -7.88
C VAL A 252 16.83 -1.58 -8.24
N LEU A 253 16.88 -2.90 -8.03
CA LEU A 253 15.76 -3.79 -8.31
C LEU A 253 14.50 -3.41 -7.50
N MET A 254 14.66 -3.09 -6.21
CA MET A 254 13.55 -2.62 -5.37
C MET A 254 13.01 -1.26 -5.82
N SER A 255 13.88 -0.35 -6.27
CA SER A 255 13.44 0.94 -6.81
C SER A 255 12.65 0.80 -8.10
N VAL A 256 13.00 -0.17 -8.92
CA VAL A 256 12.28 -0.50 -10.16
C VAL A 256 10.84 -0.96 -9.84
N LEU A 257 10.61 -1.69 -8.74
CA LEU A 257 9.25 -2.01 -8.27
C LEU A 257 8.46 -0.73 -7.96
N GLY A 258 9.07 0.20 -7.25
CA GLY A 258 8.45 1.49 -6.92
C GLY A 258 8.11 2.32 -8.17
N LEU A 259 9.02 2.37 -9.13
CA LEU A 259 8.79 3.05 -10.41
C LEU A 259 7.65 2.40 -11.20
N SER A 260 7.62 1.07 -11.26
CA SER A 260 6.54 0.31 -11.88
C SER A 260 5.20 0.61 -11.21
N ALA A 261 5.13 0.54 -9.88
CA ALA A 261 3.92 0.87 -9.13
C ALA A 261 3.43 2.29 -9.41
N ALA A 262 4.34 3.29 -9.43
CA ALA A 262 4.01 4.67 -9.75
C ALA A 262 3.40 4.80 -11.16
N PHE A 263 4.03 4.20 -12.16
CA PHE A 263 3.59 4.29 -13.55
C PHE A 263 2.27 3.53 -13.79
N PHE A 264 2.20 2.28 -13.37
CA PHE A 264 1.06 1.42 -13.65
C PHE A 264 -0.17 1.69 -12.77
N SER A 265 -0.03 2.43 -11.66
CA SER A 265 -1.18 2.90 -10.88
C SER A 265 -2.13 3.84 -11.65
N PHE A 266 -1.64 4.47 -12.72
CA PHE A 266 -2.43 5.29 -13.63
C PHE A 266 -2.77 4.56 -14.94
N VAL A 267 -1.81 3.83 -15.49
CA VAL A 267 -1.96 3.17 -16.80
C VAL A 267 -3.00 2.05 -16.73
N VAL A 268 -2.94 1.19 -15.69
CA VAL A 268 -3.82 0.02 -15.60
C VAL A 268 -5.29 0.42 -15.40
N PRO A 269 -5.67 1.33 -14.49
CA PRO A 269 -7.03 1.82 -14.40
C PRO A 269 -7.50 2.48 -15.70
N GLY A 270 -6.70 3.36 -16.31
CA GLY A 270 -7.04 4.01 -17.56
C GLY A 270 -7.25 3.03 -18.73
N LEU A 271 -6.43 1.97 -18.79
CA LEU A 271 -6.58 0.91 -19.80
C LEU A 271 -7.87 0.10 -19.55
N SER A 272 -8.23 -0.11 -18.28
CA SER A 272 -9.43 -0.85 -17.90
C SER A 272 -10.73 -0.14 -18.26
N ASP A 273 -10.72 1.20 -18.36
CA ASP A 273 -11.86 1.98 -18.84
C ASP A 273 -12.21 1.64 -20.30
N ARG A 274 -11.19 1.35 -21.11
CA ARG A 274 -11.33 1.05 -22.55
C ARG A 274 -11.49 -0.45 -22.83
N LEU A 275 -10.66 -1.28 -22.23
CA LEU A 275 -10.62 -2.72 -22.51
C LEU A 275 -11.58 -3.54 -21.64
N GLY A 276 -12.12 -2.94 -20.60
CA GLY A 276 -12.97 -3.59 -19.60
C GLY A 276 -12.21 -3.98 -18.34
N ARG A 277 -12.89 -3.89 -17.19
CA ARG A 277 -12.32 -4.18 -15.86
C ARG A 277 -11.82 -5.62 -15.77
N ARG A 278 -12.70 -6.57 -16.14
CA ARG A 278 -12.42 -8.00 -16.10
C ARG A 278 -11.18 -8.38 -16.90
N THR A 279 -11.09 -7.95 -18.15
CA THR A 279 -10.00 -8.29 -19.07
C THR A 279 -8.65 -7.80 -18.53
N VAL A 280 -8.61 -6.55 -18.06
CA VAL A 280 -7.38 -5.92 -17.57
C VAL A 280 -6.94 -6.56 -16.25
N VAL A 281 -7.86 -6.84 -15.33
CA VAL A 281 -7.52 -7.52 -14.06
C VAL A 281 -6.95 -8.93 -14.33
N ILE A 282 -7.52 -9.72 -15.23
CA ILE A 282 -6.98 -11.03 -15.61
C ILE A 282 -5.55 -10.88 -16.17
N ALA A 283 -5.37 -10.02 -17.19
CA ALA A 283 -4.12 -9.88 -17.88
C ALA A 283 -2.99 -9.43 -16.95
N PHE A 284 -3.21 -8.37 -16.16
CA PHE A 284 -2.17 -7.83 -15.30
C PHE A 284 -1.86 -8.71 -14.09
N ASN A 285 -2.84 -9.43 -13.53
CA ASN A 285 -2.56 -10.40 -12.48
C ASN A 285 -1.76 -11.60 -13.00
N LEU A 286 -2.01 -12.06 -14.23
CA LEU A 286 -1.15 -13.09 -14.86
C LEU A 286 0.27 -12.56 -15.10
N ILE A 287 0.42 -11.30 -15.55
CA ILE A 287 1.73 -10.65 -15.67
C ILE A 287 2.42 -10.58 -14.30
N GLY A 288 1.68 -10.48 -13.19
CA GLY A 288 2.21 -10.50 -11.83
C GLY A 288 2.99 -11.76 -11.45
N VAL A 289 2.78 -12.87 -12.16
CA VAL A 289 3.56 -14.11 -12.00
C VAL A 289 5.00 -13.95 -12.50
N VAL A 290 5.23 -12.98 -13.39
CA VAL A 290 6.57 -12.75 -13.97
C VAL A 290 7.57 -12.34 -12.89
N VAL A 291 7.18 -11.59 -11.85
CA VAL A 291 8.10 -11.19 -10.77
C VAL A 291 8.70 -12.40 -10.08
N PRO A 292 7.91 -13.24 -9.36
CA PRO A 292 8.47 -14.39 -8.68
C PRO A 292 9.12 -15.39 -9.65
N GLY A 293 8.54 -15.58 -10.83
CA GLY A 293 9.10 -16.48 -11.85
C GLY A 293 10.48 -16.02 -12.35
N ALA A 294 10.62 -14.75 -12.69
CA ALA A 294 11.90 -14.20 -13.10
C ALA A 294 12.95 -14.26 -11.97
N VAL A 295 12.54 -13.91 -10.74
CA VAL A 295 13.48 -13.95 -9.61
C VAL A 295 13.96 -15.36 -9.29
N LEU A 296 13.09 -16.37 -9.45
CA LEU A 296 13.45 -17.76 -9.19
C LEU A 296 14.32 -18.37 -10.29
N TYR A 297 14.00 -18.12 -11.56
CA TYR A 297 14.51 -18.93 -12.67
C TYR A 297 15.36 -18.16 -13.69
N PHE A 298 15.40 -16.82 -13.60
CA PHE A 298 16.23 -16.05 -14.53
C PHE A 298 17.65 -15.90 -13.99
N ASP A 299 18.63 -16.39 -14.77
CA ASP A 299 20.06 -16.36 -14.43
C ASP A 299 20.85 -15.31 -15.23
N GLY A 300 20.17 -14.34 -15.84
CA GLY A 300 20.78 -13.24 -16.56
C GLY A 300 21.27 -12.10 -15.65
N SER A 301 21.66 -10.99 -16.29
CA SER A 301 22.13 -9.82 -15.55
C SER A 301 21.04 -9.19 -14.68
N ALA A 302 21.44 -8.53 -13.60
CA ALA A 302 20.51 -7.79 -12.72
C ALA A 302 19.71 -6.70 -13.46
N TYR A 303 20.29 -6.10 -14.50
CA TYR A 303 19.61 -5.10 -15.33
C TYR A 303 18.51 -5.71 -16.22
N ALA A 304 18.76 -6.89 -16.78
CA ALA A 304 17.74 -7.61 -17.54
C ALA A 304 16.62 -8.12 -16.60
N LEU A 305 16.97 -8.58 -15.40
CA LEU A 305 16.00 -8.91 -14.37
C LEU A 305 15.14 -7.68 -13.98
N ALA A 306 15.74 -6.48 -13.91
CA ALA A 306 15.03 -5.24 -13.61
C ALA A 306 13.90 -4.96 -14.61
N ALA A 307 14.11 -5.22 -15.92
CA ALA A 307 13.07 -5.06 -16.93
C ALA A 307 11.90 -6.05 -16.73
N LEU A 308 12.20 -7.31 -16.42
CA LEU A 308 11.18 -8.32 -16.13
C LEU A 308 10.38 -7.99 -14.87
N VAL A 309 11.08 -7.55 -13.82
CA VAL A 309 10.48 -7.14 -12.56
C VAL A 309 9.64 -5.88 -12.74
N PHE A 310 10.08 -4.90 -13.55
CA PHE A 310 9.29 -3.71 -13.88
C PHE A 310 7.97 -4.10 -14.55
N LEU A 311 8.02 -4.97 -15.55
CA LEU A 311 6.82 -5.44 -16.24
C LEU A 311 5.92 -6.24 -15.30
N GLY A 312 6.48 -7.20 -14.56
CA GLY A 312 5.72 -8.06 -13.66
C GLY A 312 5.05 -7.29 -12.52
N TRP A 313 5.72 -6.25 -11.96
CA TRP A 313 5.15 -5.45 -10.88
C TRP A 313 4.00 -4.54 -11.34
N SER A 314 3.76 -4.43 -12.65
CA SER A 314 2.59 -3.74 -13.21
C SER A 314 1.24 -4.29 -12.69
N ALA A 315 1.22 -5.52 -12.19
CA ALA A 315 0.07 -6.12 -11.52
C ALA A 315 -0.43 -5.28 -10.31
N SER A 316 0.47 -4.54 -9.65
CA SER A 316 0.10 -3.60 -8.57
C SER A 316 -0.91 -2.54 -9.03
N GLY A 317 -0.93 -2.19 -10.31
CA GLY A 317 -1.91 -1.28 -10.92
C GLY A 317 -3.35 -1.81 -10.91
N THR A 318 -3.59 -3.09 -10.60
CA THR A 318 -4.93 -3.65 -10.42
C THR A 318 -5.52 -3.32 -9.05
N MET A 319 -4.70 -2.95 -8.06
CA MET A 319 -5.16 -2.65 -6.69
C MET A 319 -6.24 -1.57 -6.63
N PRO A 320 -6.11 -0.40 -7.32
CA PRO A 320 -7.16 0.61 -7.36
C PRO A 320 -8.47 0.09 -7.97
N LEU A 321 -8.40 -0.85 -8.91
CA LEU A 321 -9.59 -1.47 -9.50
C LEU A 321 -10.31 -2.38 -8.50
N LEU A 322 -9.57 -3.25 -7.82
CA LEU A 322 -10.11 -4.24 -6.89
C LEU A 322 -10.61 -3.61 -5.59
N MET A 323 -9.88 -2.62 -5.07
CA MET A 323 -10.17 -1.99 -3.77
C MET A 323 -10.99 -0.69 -3.89
N GLY A 324 -11.20 -0.20 -5.10
CA GLY A 324 -11.88 1.09 -5.33
C GLY A 324 -12.95 0.98 -6.41
N THR A 325 -12.54 0.88 -7.66
CA THR A 325 -13.42 1.09 -8.83
C THR A 325 -14.52 0.03 -8.93
N ILE A 326 -14.16 -1.25 -8.98
CA ILE A 326 -15.15 -2.34 -9.18
C ILE A 326 -16.17 -2.40 -8.03
N PRO A 327 -15.77 -2.36 -6.74
CA PRO A 327 -16.74 -2.28 -5.66
C PRO A 327 -17.66 -1.07 -5.74
N SER A 328 -17.12 0.12 -6.07
CA SER A 328 -17.92 1.35 -6.16
C SER A 328 -18.92 1.35 -7.33
N GLU A 329 -18.59 0.67 -8.43
CA GLU A 329 -19.47 0.46 -9.59
C GLU A 329 -20.52 -0.63 -9.35
N THR A 330 -20.31 -1.50 -8.35
CA THR A 330 -21.18 -2.64 -8.05
C THR A 330 -22.26 -2.33 -7.01
N ILE A 331 -21.92 -1.51 -6.01
CA ILE A 331 -22.76 -1.23 -4.84
C ILE A 331 -23.45 0.13 -5.00
N PRO A 332 -24.71 0.29 -4.52
CA PRO A 332 -25.38 1.58 -4.50
C PRO A 332 -24.55 2.66 -3.79
N ALA A 333 -24.51 3.88 -4.32
CA ALA A 333 -23.63 4.97 -3.91
C ALA A 333 -23.60 5.23 -2.39
N ARG A 334 -24.74 5.07 -1.71
CA ARG A 334 -24.88 5.26 -0.25
C ARG A 334 -24.07 4.27 0.59
N TYR A 335 -23.63 3.12 0.04
CA TYR A 335 -22.92 2.07 0.77
C TYR A 335 -21.46 1.88 0.32
N VAL A 336 -21.01 2.66 -0.65
CA VAL A 336 -19.67 2.54 -1.23
C VAL A 336 -18.57 2.62 -0.18
N ALA A 337 -18.64 3.56 0.75
CA ALA A 337 -17.61 3.70 1.79
C ALA A 337 -17.47 2.43 2.66
N THR A 338 -18.60 1.80 3.04
CA THR A 338 -18.60 0.55 3.81
C THR A 338 -18.03 -0.61 2.97
N ALA A 339 -18.42 -0.70 1.70
CA ALA A 339 -17.92 -1.72 0.78
C ALA A 339 -16.40 -1.63 0.60
N LEU A 340 -15.88 -0.42 0.35
CA LEU A 340 -14.43 -0.19 0.22
C LEU A 340 -13.70 -0.53 1.52
N GLY A 341 -14.24 -0.13 2.67
CA GLY A 341 -13.68 -0.46 3.98
C GLY A 341 -13.60 -1.96 4.23
N MET A 342 -14.61 -2.73 3.82
CA MET A 342 -14.61 -4.20 3.93
C MET A 342 -13.53 -4.83 3.02
N VAL A 343 -13.46 -4.42 1.76
CA VAL A 343 -12.49 -4.97 0.79
C VAL A 343 -11.06 -4.66 1.25
N MET A 344 -10.79 -3.40 1.61
CA MET A 344 -9.47 -2.96 2.09
C MET A 344 -9.11 -3.60 3.42
N GLY A 345 -10.03 -3.62 4.39
CA GLY A 345 -9.78 -4.16 5.72
C GLY A 345 -9.46 -5.66 5.69
N LEU A 346 -10.21 -6.46 4.93
CA LEU A 346 -9.93 -7.88 4.76
C LEU A 346 -8.61 -8.12 4.02
N GLY A 347 -8.33 -7.33 2.98
CA GLY A 347 -7.07 -7.39 2.25
C GLY A 347 -5.87 -7.16 3.17
N GLU A 348 -5.90 -6.10 3.97
CA GLU A 348 -4.81 -5.76 4.89
C GLU A 348 -4.66 -6.77 6.03
N VAL A 349 -5.74 -7.21 6.68
CA VAL A 349 -5.66 -8.13 7.82
C VAL A 349 -5.23 -9.52 7.37
N LEU A 350 -5.81 -10.09 6.34
CA LEU A 350 -5.49 -11.45 5.92
C LEU A 350 -4.29 -11.49 4.96
N GLY A 351 -4.22 -10.57 4.01
CA GLY A 351 -3.12 -10.48 3.06
C GLY A 351 -1.86 -9.80 3.63
N GLY A 352 -2.03 -8.65 4.27
CA GLY A 352 -0.91 -7.85 4.77
C GLY A 352 -0.31 -8.35 6.08
N VAL A 353 -1.10 -9.05 6.92
CA VAL A 353 -0.63 -9.60 8.20
C VAL A 353 -0.41 -11.11 8.10
N GLY A 354 -1.41 -11.85 7.63
CA GLY A 354 -1.36 -13.32 7.62
C GLY A 354 -0.32 -13.88 6.65
N ALA A 355 -0.23 -13.33 5.44
CA ALA A 355 0.65 -13.88 4.41
C ALA A 355 2.15 -13.77 4.76
N PRO A 356 2.70 -12.62 5.20
CA PRO A 356 4.13 -12.55 5.53
C PRO A 356 4.49 -13.40 6.76
N ALA A 357 3.62 -13.50 7.76
CA ALA A 357 3.85 -14.38 8.91
C ALA A 357 3.93 -15.84 8.48
N LEU A 358 2.98 -16.31 7.66
CA LEU A 358 2.99 -17.67 7.11
C LEU A 358 4.20 -17.91 6.20
N ALA A 359 4.56 -16.93 5.37
CA ALA A 359 5.68 -17.03 4.46
C ALA A 359 7.02 -17.14 5.21
N GLY A 360 7.21 -16.37 6.28
CA GLY A 360 8.39 -16.48 7.13
C GLY A 360 8.51 -17.85 7.78
N TRP A 361 7.41 -18.35 8.38
CA TRP A 361 7.38 -19.69 8.98
C TRP A 361 7.66 -20.81 7.96
N THR A 362 7.09 -20.74 6.76
CA THR A 362 7.33 -21.72 5.70
C THR A 362 8.75 -21.60 5.14
N ALA A 363 9.33 -20.40 5.07
CA ALA A 363 10.70 -20.17 4.64
C ALA A 363 11.73 -20.82 5.57
N ASP A 364 11.51 -20.79 6.89
CA ASP A 364 12.36 -21.45 7.87
C ASP A 364 12.30 -22.99 7.75
N ARG A 365 11.10 -23.51 7.46
CA ARG A 365 10.88 -24.96 7.42
C ARG A 365 11.33 -25.59 6.09
N TYR A 366 11.25 -24.88 4.99
CA TYR A 366 11.54 -25.39 3.64
C TYR A 366 12.65 -24.63 2.94
N SER A 367 12.38 -23.41 2.48
CA SER A 367 13.37 -22.55 1.83
C SER A 367 12.85 -21.13 1.60
N LEU A 368 13.77 -20.17 1.38
CA LEU A 368 13.44 -18.80 0.96
C LEU A 368 12.75 -18.69 -0.42
N GLN A 369 12.64 -19.77 -1.18
CA GLN A 369 11.90 -19.80 -2.43
C GLN A 369 10.38 -19.86 -2.20
N VAL A 370 9.95 -20.43 -1.04
CA VAL A 370 8.52 -20.63 -0.75
C VAL A 370 7.71 -19.32 -0.74
N PRO A 371 8.16 -18.23 -0.12
CA PRO A 371 7.52 -16.93 -0.22
C PRO A 371 7.26 -16.46 -1.67
N LEU A 372 8.19 -16.74 -2.59
CA LEU A 372 8.02 -16.37 -4.00
C LEU A 372 7.00 -17.28 -4.70
N TYR A 373 6.97 -18.59 -4.38
CA TYR A 373 5.91 -19.48 -4.87
C TYR A 373 4.54 -19.06 -4.34
N MET A 374 4.45 -18.65 -3.08
CA MET A 374 3.23 -18.09 -2.50
C MET A 374 2.81 -16.81 -3.23
N GLN A 375 3.76 -15.93 -3.54
CA GLN A 375 3.53 -14.72 -4.32
C GLN A 375 2.97 -15.05 -5.70
N ALA A 376 3.56 -16.02 -6.42
CA ALA A 376 3.06 -16.47 -7.71
C ALA A 376 1.65 -17.04 -7.60
N GLY A 377 1.39 -17.88 -6.59
CA GLY A 377 0.08 -18.45 -6.32
C GLY A 377 -1.00 -17.39 -6.07
N CYS A 378 -0.69 -16.34 -5.32
CA CYS A 378 -1.60 -15.22 -5.10
C CYS A 378 -2.01 -14.53 -6.42
N ALA A 379 -1.05 -14.27 -7.31
CA ALA A 379 -1.33 -13.67 -8.61
C ALA A 379 -2.22 -14.59 -9.50
N VAL A 380 -1.93 -15.90 -9.52
CA VAL A 380 -2.75 -16.90 -10.24
C VAL A 380 -4.17 -16.98 -9.68
N ILE A 381 -4.30 -17.03 -8.35
CA ILE A 381 -5.61 -17.06 -7.69
C ILE A 381 -6.41 -15.79 -8.04
N ALA A 382 -5.80 -14.61 -7.97
CA ALA A 382 -6.46 -13.36 -8.34
C ALA A 382 -6.87 -13.34 -9.82
N ALA A 383 -6.03 -13.83 -10.74
CA ALA A 383 -6.36 -13.94 -12.15
C ALA A 383 -7.51 -14.95 -12.41
N ALA A 384 -7.48 -16.10 -11.75
CA ALA A 384 -8.52 -17.12 -11.87
C ALA A 384 -9.87 -16.62 -11.34
N LEU A 385 -9.88 -15.94 -10.20
CA LEU A 385 -11.10 -15.32 -9.65
C LEU A 385 -11.65 -14.22 -10.54
N ALA A 386 -10.76 -13.46 -11.20
CA ALA A 386 -11.15 -12.42 -12.14
C ALA A 386 -11.91 -12.95 -13.37
N LEU A 387 -11.77 -14.23 -13.72
CA LEU A 387 -12.59 -14.90 -14.75
C LEU A 387 -14.08 -14.88 -14.41
N PHE A 388 -14.40 -14.78 -13.14
CA PHE A 388 -15.76 -14.76 -12.65
C PHE A 388 -16.30 -13.33 -12.40
N LEU A 389 -15.52 -12.27 -12.59
CA LEU A 389 -16.00 -10.90 -12.47
C LEU A 389 -17.09 -10.60 -13.51
N VAL A 390 -18.11 -9.90 -13.06
CA VAL A 390 -19.08 -9.25 -13.94
C VAL A 390 -18.50 -7.91 -14.39
N GLU A 391 -18.49 -7.68 -15.71
CA GLU A 391 -17.95 -6.45 -16.29
C GLU A 391 -18.75 -5.21 -15.81
N THR A 392 -18.03 -4.18 -15.34
CA THR A 392 -18.62 -2.95 -14.82
C THR A 392 -18.21 -1.70 -15.60
N ALA A 393 -17.26 -1.81 -16.56
CA ALA A 393 -16.78 -0.67 -17.32
C ALA A 393 -17.90 -0.04 -18.16
N PRO A 394 -18.24 1.26 -17.99
CA PRO A 394 -19.34 1.90 -18.68
C PRO A 394 -19.25 1.82 -20.21
N ALA A 395 -18.04 1.97 -20.77
CA ALA A 395 -17.82 1.88 -22.22
C ALA A 395 -18.16 0.49 -22.79
N ARG A 396 -17.90 -0.59 -22.02
CA ARG A 396 -18.24 -1.95 -22.45
C ARG A 396 -19.73 -2.26 -22.29
N LEU A 397 -20.36 -1.72 -21.28
CA LEU A 397 -21.79 -1.86 -21.06
C LEU A 397 -22.60 -1.13 -22.14
N ALA A 398 -22.22 0.08 -22.51
CA ALA A 398 -22.82 0.84 -23.60
C ALA A 398 -22.73 0.10 -24.94
N ASN A 399 -21.57 -0.46 -25.28
CA ASN A 399 -21.39 -1.23 -26.51
C ASN A 399 -22.20 -2.54 -26.55
N ARG A 400 -22.55 -3.11 -25.39
CA ARG A 400 -23.43 -4.29 -25.33
C ARG A 400 -24.92 -3.93 -25.48
N ALA A 401 -25.30 -2.73 -25.05
CA ALA A 401 -26.68 -2.25 -25.17
C ALA A 401 -27.02 -1.74 -26.59
N ALA A 402 -26.03 -1.24 -27.32
CA ALA A 402 -26.22 -0.70 -28.67
C ALA A 402 -26.83 -1.68 -29.71
N PRO A 403 -26.45 -2.98 -29.78
CA PRO A 403 -27.07 -3.94 -30.69
C PRO A 403 -28.51 -4.32 -30.33
N ALA A 404 -28.90 -4.20 -29.03
CA ALA A 404 -30.24 -4.54 -28.56
C ALA A 404 -31.27 -3.43 -28.87
N LEU A 405 -30.83 -2.23 -29.19
CA LEU A 405 -31.68 -1.08 -29.60
C LEU A 405 -31.79 -0.97 -31.13
N ALA A 406 -31.01 -1.75 -31.89
CA ALA A 406 -31.00 -1.77 -33.34
C ALA A 406 -31.80 -2.93 -33.97
N GLN A 407 -32.41 -3.77 -33.14
CA GLN A 407 -33.38 -4.82 -33.49
C GLN A 407 -34.80 -4.43 -33.01
#